data_9ba95de2a116f7dc9f662c63d58b021e
#
_entry.id   9ba95de2a116f7dc9f662c63d58b021e
#
_cell.length_a   1.000
_cell.length_b   1.000
_cell.length_c   1.000
_cell.angle_alpha   90.00
_cell.angle_beta   90.00
_cell.angle_gamma   90.00
#
_symmetry.space_group_name_H-M   'P 1'
#
loop_
_entity.id
_entity.type
_entity.pdbx_description
1 polymer ?
#
loop_
_entity_poly.entity_id
_entity_poly.type
_entity_poly.pdbx_seq_one_letter_code
_entity_poly.pdbx_strand_id
1 'polypeptide(L)'
;YKQLLDNTGYMENFKPLSKEEFEIIGKAVDIIKASITVPCTGCSYCTAGCPKHIPIPKYFALYNEEKRATYKDFSVNGQYYENLAKEYGKASDCIKCRKCEKACPQHIKVSELMPQVAKTFEE
;
A
#
# COMPACT_ATOMS: atom_id res chain seq x y z
N TYR A 1 -13.01 -18.87 -19.16
CA TYR A 1 -13.64 -18.79 -20.50
C TYR A 1 -14.72 -17.71 -20.53
N LYS A 2 -15.65 -17.69 -19.54
CA LYS A 2 -16.71 -16.67 -19.45
C LYS A 2 -16.19 -15.23 -19.46
N GLN A 3 -15.16 -14.93 -18.65
CA GLN A 3 -14.52 -13.61 -18.60
C GLN A 3 -13.86 -13.24 -19.95
N LEU A 4 -13.31 -14.20 -20.66
CA LEU A 4 -12.73 -13.96 -21.99
C LEU A 4 -13.81 -13.55 -22.99
N LEU A 5 -14.93 -14.27 -23.03
CA LEU A 5 -16.07 -13.92 -23.89
C LEU A 5 -16.65 -12.56 -23.56
N ASP A 6 -16.76 -12.24 -22.27
CA ASP A 6 -17.25 -10.95 -21.79
C ASP A 6 -16.32 -9.81 -22.25
N ASN A 7 -15.01 -9.96 -22.02
CA ASN A 7 -14.00 -8.97 -22.42
C ASN A 7 -13.94 -8.78 -23.95
N THR A 8 -14.05 -9.87 -24.73
CA THR A 8 -14.07 -9.76 -26.21
C THR A 8 -15.37 -9.12 -26.70
N GLY A 9 -16.50 -9.41 -26.04
CA GLY A 9 -17.80 -8.82 -26.37
C GLY A 9 -17.82 -7.28 -26.25
N TYR A 10 -17.09 -6.72 -25.28
CA TYR A 10 -16.93 -5.25 -25.16
C TYR A 10 -16.23 -4.64 -26.38
N MET A 11 -15.37 -5.39 -27.05
CA MET A 11 -14.63 -4.89 -28.22
C MET A 11 -15.44 -4.97 -29.53
N GLU A 12 -16.43 -5.87 -29.63
CA GLU A 12 -17.28 -6.03 -30.82
C GLU A 12 -18.14 -4.78 -31.08
N ASN A 13 -18.60 -4.11 -30.01
CA ASN A 13 -19.40 -2.92 -30.04
C ASN A 13 -18.74 -1.76 -29.28
N PHE A 14 -17.42 -1.61 -29.44
CA PHE A 14 -16.65 -0.60 -28.72
C PHE A 14 -17.19 0.81 -28.95
N LYS A 15 -17.48 1.50 -27.86
CA LYS A 15 -17.79 2.93 -27.82
C LYS A 15 -16.76 3.64 -26.92
N PRO A 16 -16.04 4.61 -27.44
CA PRO A 16 -15.17 5.44 -26.60
C PRO A 16 -15.98 6.12 -25.49
N LEU A 17 -15.36 6.29 -24.33
CA LEU A 17 -15.96 7.06 -23.25
C LEU A 17 -16.18 8.52 -23.69
N SER A 18 -17.31 9.10 -23.29
CA SER A 18 -17.57 10.53 -23.46
C SER A 18 -16.68 11.36 -22.53
N LYS A 19 -16.63 12.67 -22.75
CA LYS A 19 -15.89 13.59 -21.89
C LYS A 19 -16.44 13.56 -20.46
N GLU A 20 -17.75 13.52 -20.31
CA GLU A 20 -18.45 13.47 -19.03
C GLU A 20 -18.12 12.18 -18.26
N GLU A 21 -18.06 11.04 -18.95
CA GLU A 21 -17.67 9.76 -18.35
C GLU A 21 -16.22 9.78 -17.88
N PHE A 22 -15.30 10.37 -18.65
CA PHE A 22 -13.91 10.57 -18.21
C PHE A 22 -13.81 11.47 -16.96
N GLU A 23 -14.62 12.51 -16.87
CA GLU A 23 -14.67 13.40 -15.70
C GLU A 23 -15.17 12.66 -14.46
N ILE A 24 -16.17 11.77 -14.61
CA ILE A 24 -16.69 10.93 -13.52
C ILE A 24 -15.60 9.95 -13.04
N ILE A 25 -14.91 9.28 -13.97
CA ILE A 25 -13.80 8.37 -13.64
C ILE A 25 -12.67 9.14 -12.95
N GLY A 26 -12.34 10.34 -13.42
CA GLY A 26 -11.35 11.21 -12.79
C GLY A 26 -11.69 11.49 -11.31
N LYS A 27 -12.91 11.87 -11.01
CA LYS A 27 -13.38 12.08 -9.63
C LYS A 27 -13.29 10.80 -8.78
N ALA A 28 -13.66 9.65 -9.34
CA ALA A 28 -13.55 8.36 -8.65
C ALA A 28 -12.09 8.03 -8.34
N VAL A 29 -11.17 8.26 -9.27
CA VAL A 29 -9.73 8.08 -9.07
C VAL A 29 -9.19 8.97 -7.94
N ASP A 30 -9.62 10.22 -7.88
CA ASP A 30 -9.20 11.15 -6.84
C ASP A 30 -9.69 10.71 -5.45
N ILE A 31 -10.93 10.24 -5.33
CA ILE A 31 -11.49 9.68 -4.09
C ILE A 31 -10.69 8.44 -3.65
N ILE A 32 -10.41 7.51 -4.56
CA ILE A 32 -9.63 6.31 -4.27
C ILE A 32 -8.22 6.69 -3.81
N LYS A 33 -7.54 7.59 -4.51
CA LYS A 33 -6.19 8.04 -4.14
C LYS A 33 -6.16 8.71 -2.77
N ALA A 34 -7.17 9.52 -2.45
CA ALA A 34 -7.29 10.18 -1.15
C ALA A 34 -7.47 9.19 0.01
N SER A 35 -8.00 7.99 -0.24
CA SER A 35 -8.16 6.93 0.77
C SER A 35 -6.89 6.11 1.04
N ILE A 36 -5.83 6.29 0.23
CA ILE A 36 -4.58 5.53 0.33
C ILE A 36 -3.51 6.40 1.03
N THR A 37 -3.12 6.02 2.25
CA THR A 37 -2.11 6.76 3.01
C THR A 37 -0.70 6.57 2.43
N VAL A 38 -0.36 5.33 2.04
CA VAL A 38 0.92 4.99 1.40
C VAL A 38 0.65 4.26 0.10
N PRO A 39 1.00 4.83 -1.07
CA PRO A 39 0.72 4.23 -2.39
C PRO A 39 1.69 3.10 -2.73
N CYS A 40 1.83 2.13 -1.82
CA CYS A 40 2.68 0.95 -2.01
C CYS A 40 1.96 -0.12 -2.83
N THR A 41 2.60 -0.57 -3.93
CA THR A 41 2.06 -1.62 -4.82
C THR A 41 2.40 -3.04 -4.37
N GLY A 42 3.13 -3.23 -3.26
CA GLY A 42 3.48 -4.55 -2.74
C GLY A 42 4.55 -5.30 -3.53
N CYS A 43 5.27 -4.65 -4.45
CA CYS A 43 6.25 -5.29 -5.36
C CYS A 43 7.46 -5.93 -4.67
N SER A 44 7.73 -5.60 -3.42
CA SER A 44 8.77 -6.16 -2.54
C SER A 44 10.24 -5.91 -2.94
N TYR A 45 10.54 -5.10 -3.96
CA TYR A 45 11.92 -4.79 -4.36
C TYR A 45 12.75 -4.13 -3.23
N CYS A 46 12.08 -3.46 -2.31
CA CYS A 46 12.72 -2.78 -1.17
C CYS A 46 13.17 -3.73 -0.05
N THR A 47 12.65 -4.97 0.02
CA THR A 47 12.90 -5.88 1.14
C THR A 47 14.28 -6.52 1.11
N ALA A 48 14.75 -6.97 -0.06
CA ALA A 48 16.04 -7.65 -0.22
C ALA A 48 17.24 -6.79 0.21
N GLY A 49 17.13 -5.47 0.03
CA GLY A 49 18.20 -4.51 0.39
C GLY A 49 18.12 -3.97 1.81
N CYS A 50 17.12 -4.36 2.61
CA CYS A 50 16.94 -3.84 3.95
C CYS A 50 17.87 -4.55 4.95
N PRO A 51 18.87 -3.86 5.56
CA PRO A 51 19.81 -4.48 6.50
C PRO A 51 19.15 -4.87 7.83
N LYS A 52 17.94 -4.40 8.08
CA LYS A 52 17.15 -4.72 9.27
C LYS A 52 16.04 -5.73 8.98
N HIS A 53 15.98 -6.28 7.75
CA HIS A 53 14.98 -7.25 7.33
C HIS A 53 13.54 -6.82 7.59
N ILE A 54 13.25 -5.51 7.49
CA ILE A 54 11.92 -4.96 7.70
C ILE A 54 11.03 -5.36 6.51
N PRO A 55 9.86 -6.00 6.74
CA PRO A 55 8.93 -6.39 5.68
C PRO A 55 8.09 -5.20 5.22
N ILE A 56 8.75 -4.17 4.67
CA ILE A 56 8.22 -2.84 4.36
C ILE A 56 6.83 -2.87 3.68
N PRO A 57 6.59 -3.66 2.60
CA PRO A 57 5.28 -3.68 1.95
C PRO A 57 4.17 -4.23 2.84
N LYS A 58 4.48 -5.24 3.67
CA LYS A 58 3.51 -5.81 4.62
C LYS A 58 3.11 -4.77 5.67
N TYR A 59 4.07 -4.04 6.21
CA TYR A 59 3.82 -2.99 7.19
C TYR A 59 3.03 -1.82 6.57
N PHE A 60 3.30 -1.43 5.33
CA PHE A 60 2.52 -0.41 4.66
C PHE A 60 1.09 -0.87 4.35
N ALA A 61 0.87 -2.15 4.05
CA ALA A 61 -0.47 -2.70 3.89
C ALA A 61 -1.27 -2.59 5.19
N LEU A 62 -0.70 -3.06 6.31
CA LEU A 62 -1.33 -2.96 7.64
C LEU A 62 -1.58 -1.49 8.04
N TYR A 63 -0.61 -0.61 7.77
CA TYR A 63 -0.73 0.82 8.06
C TYR A 63 -1.85 1.48 7.28
N ASN A 64 -1.99 1.17 5.99
CA ASN A 64 -3.09 1.68 5.17
C ASN A 64 -4.45 1.18 5.68
N GLU A 65 -4.57 -0.09 6.06
CA GLU A 65 -5.80 -0.65 6.63
C GLU A 65 -6.12 0.02 7.97
N GLU A 66 -5.13 0.19 8.85
CA GLU A 66 -5.33 0.84 10.14
C GLU A 66 -5.79 2.30 9.99
N LYS A 67 -5.22 3.04 9.02
CA LYS A 67 -5.65 4.42 8.75
C LYS A 67 -7.06 4.53 8.17
N ARG A 68 -7.57 3.47 7.55
CA ARG A 68 -8.96 3.39 7.05
C ARG A 68 -9.94 2.84 8.08
N ALA A 69 -9.44 2.18 9.13
CA ALA A 69 -10.28 1.59 10.17
C ALA A 69 -11.12 2.65 10.90
N THR A 70 -12.39 2.35 11.09
CA THR A 70 -13.34 3.21 11.80
C THR A 70 -13.44 2.87 13.29
N TYR A 71 -13.02 1.64 13.69
CA TYR A 71 -13.02 1.22 15.11
C TYR A 71 -11.68 1.57 15.76
N LYS A 72 -11.76 1.93 17.06
CA LYS A 72 -10.58 2.36 17.81
C LYS A 72 -10.25 1.46 19.00
N ASP A 73 -11.12 0.52 19.33
CA ASP A 73 -11.00 -0.24 20.59
C ASP A 73 -10.11 -1.48 20.45
N PHE A 74 -9.98 -2.04 19.26
CA PHE A 74 -9.13 -3.21 19.00
C PHE A 74 -8.59 -3.19 17.58
N SER A 75 -7.27 -3.23 17.43
CA SER A 75 -6.61 -3.27 16.13
C SER A 75 -6.21 -4.70 15.76
N VAL A 76 -6.94 -5.29 14.81
CA VAL A 76 -6.55 -6.56 14.17
C VAL A 76 -5.23 -6.39 13.44
N ASN A 77 -4.99 -5.24 12.83
CA ASN A 77 -3.76 -4.93 12.12
C ASN A 77 -2.56 -4.86 13.08
N GLY A 78 -2.78 -4.38 14.30
CA GLY A 78 -1.77 -4.40 15.38
C GLY A 78 -1.33 -5.82 15.71
N GLN A 79 -2.26 -6.78 15.84
CA GLN A 79 -1.94 -8.19 16.09
C GLN A 79 -1.14 -8.82 14.92
N TYR A 80 -1.49 -8.50 13.68
CA TYR A 80 -0.70 -8.93 12.52
C TYR A 80 0.69 -8.30 12.51
N TYR A 81 0.80 -7.01 12.87
CA TYR A 81 2.07 -6.33 13.01
C TYR A 81 2.96 -7.02 14.05
N GLU A 82 2.44 -7.27 15.25
CA GLU A 82 3.16 -7.95 16.33
C GLU A 82 3.66 -9.33 15.91
N ASN A 83 2.85 -10.10 15.20
CA ASN A 83 3.25 -11.43 14.71
C ASN A 83 4.38 -11.33 13.65
N LEU A 84 4.30 -10.38 12.74
CA LEU A 84 5.38 -10.13 11.78
C LEU A 84 6.68 -9.66 12.49
N ALA A 85 6.55 -8.83 13.53
CA ALA A 85 7.68 -8.30 14.28
C ALA A 85 8.43 -9.36 15.12
N LYS A 86 7.87 -10.56 15.29
CA LYS A 86 8.56 -11.72 15.90
C LYS A 86 9.55 -12.39 14.93
N GLU A 87 9.28 -12.28 13.63
CA GLU A 87 10.09 -12.92 12.58
C GLU A 87 10.99 -11.93 11.82
N TYR A 88 10.57 -10.66 11.76
CA TYR A 88 11.20 -9.61 10.97
C TYR A 88 11.58 -8.41 11.84
N GLY A 89 12.38 -7.51 11.28
CA GLY A 89 12.66 -6.22 11.93
C GLY A 89 11.42 -5.37 12.10
N LYS A 90 11.32 -4.67 13.23
CA LYS A 90 10.26 -3.71 13.53
C LYS A 90 10.39 -2.45 12.68
N ALA A 91 9.33 -1.66 12.58
CA ALA A 91 9.39 -0.38 11.90
C ALA A 91 10.35 0.61 12.59
N SER A 92 10.43 0.57 13.93
CA SER A 92 11.37 1.35 14.74
C SER A 92 12.83 0.99 14.53
N ASP A 93 13.14 -0.24 14.04
CA ASP A 93 14.50 -0.65 13.72
C ASP A 93 15.08 0.06 12.48
N CYS A 94 14.27 0.88 11.80
CA CYS A 94 14.70 1.56 10.58
C CYS A 94 15.83 2.56 10.83
N ILE A 95 17.03 2.25 10.31
CA ILE A 95 18.22 3.10 10.39
C ILE A 95 18.26 4.22 9.34
N LYS A 96 17.17 4.42 8.59
CA LYS A 96 17.04 5.48 7.56
C LYS A 96 18.12 5.45 6.48
N CYS A 97 18.67 4.27 6.14
CA CYS A 97 19.74 4.13 5.13
C CYS A 97 19.28 4.37 3.68
N ARG A 98 17.96 4.46 3.42
CA ARG A 98 17.31 4.76 2.13
C ARG A 98 17.60 3.77 0.98
N LYS A 99 18.17 2.59 1.26
CA LYS A 99 18.36 1.57 0.21
C LYS A 99 17.04 1.14 -0.41
N CYS A 100 16.00 1.00 0.42
CA CYS A 100 14.64 0.68 0.00
C CYS A 100 14.02 1.76 -0.91
N GLU A 101 14.30 3.04 -0.68
CA GLU A 101 13.81 4.15 -1.49
C GLU A 101 14.43 4.14 -2.90
N LYS A 102 15.73 3.81 -3.01
CA LYS A 102 16.41 3.67 -4.30
C LYS A 102 15.85 2.52 -5.14
N ALA A 103 15.38 1.45 -4.50
CA ALA A 103 14.78 0.30 -5.17
C ALA A 103 13.29 0.46 -5.44
N CYS A 104 12.64 1.51 -4.91
CA CYS A 104 11.19 1.68 -5.00
C CYS A 104 10.78 2.33 -6.33
N PRO A 105 10.04 1.63 -7.21
CA PRO A 105 9.55 2.22 -8.46
C PRO A 105 8.47 3.29 -8.24
N GLN A 106 7.85 3.33 -7.05
CA GLN A 106 6.89 4.35 -6.66
C GLN A 106 7.54 5.55 -5.96
N HIS A 107 8.86 5.55 -5.78
CA HIS A 107 9.63 6.61 -5.11
C HIS A 107 9.12 6.98 -3.70
N ILE A 108 8.58 5.98 -2.98
CA ILE A 108 8.04 6.17 -1.64
C ILE A 108 9.16 6.53 -0.66
N LYS A 109 8.95 7.57 0.15
CA LYS A 109 9.86 8.02 1.21
C LYS A 109 9.77 7.11 2.43
N VAL A 110 10.27 5.89 2.31
CA VAL A 110 10.16 4.85 3.33
C VAL A 110 10.76 5.28 4.68
N SER A 111 11.91 5.96 4.65
CA SER A 111 12.60 6.41 5.87
C SER A 111 11.82 7.47 6.66
N GLU A 112 10.90 8.19 6.02
CA GLU A 112 10.02 9.18 6.65
C GLU A 112 8.72 8.55 7.16
N LEU A 113 8.28 7.45 6.52
CA LEU A 113 7.05 6.75 6.87
C LEU A 113 7.22 5.68 7.95
N MET A 114 8.40 5.02 8.05
CA MET A 114 8.64 4.01 9.07
C MET A 114 8.43 4.51 10.51
N PRO A 115 8.86 5.73 10.89
CA PRO A 115 8.53 6.26 12.22
C PRO A 115 7.03 6.41 12.48
N GLN A 116 6.23 6.71 11.44
CA GLN A 116 4.78 6.83 11.57
C GLN A 116 4.12 5.45 11.74
N VAL A 117 4.64 4.43 11.04
CA VAL A 117 4.22 3.03 11.22
C VAL A 117 4.55 2.56 12.63
N ALA A 118 5.76 2.83 13.12
CA ALA A 118 6.18 2.50 14.49
C ALA A 118 5.26 3.17 15.52
N LYS A 119 5.01 4.46 15.37
CA LYS A 119 4.07 5.19 16.25
C LYS A 119 2.67 4.59 16.28
N THR A 120 2.21 4.01 15.17
CA THR A 120 0.86 3.45 15.09
C THR A 120 0.75 2.06 15.74
N PHE A 121 1.82 1.26 15.72
CA PHE A 121 1.76 -0.15 16.13
C PHE A 121 2.65 -0.51 17.32
N GLU A 122 3.54 0.37 17.74
CA GLU A 122 4.52 0.09 18.80
C GLU A 122 4.33 1.00 20.04
N GLU A 123 3.47 2.03 19.97
CA GLU A 123 3.03 2.90 21.07
C GLU A 123 1.58 2.54 21.48
#